data_a92466197432dc811e005f9d63376d86
#
_entry.id   a92466197432dc811e005f9d63376d86
#
_cell.length_a   1.000
_cell.length_b   1.000
_cell.length_c   1.000
_cell.angle_alpha   90.00
_cell.angle_beta   90.00
_cell.angle_gamma   90.00
#
_symmetry.space_group_name_H-M   'P 1'
#
loop_
_entity.id
_entity.type
_entity.pdbx_description
1 polymer ?
#
loop_
_entity_poly.entity_id
_entity_poly.type
_entity_poly.pdbx_seq_one_letter_code
_entity_poly.pdbx_strand_id
1 'polypeptide(L)'
;MPIVFNPSFTVAERELRWGRVRQRMAAEKLDCLIAFPNQGRFEQLQANTRYLTQMGGFATEVAVVFPLANEVTAFVQSPGDVDWWSKAQCWITDVRCSRRVWAKAMIERLKELKFSRVGVIGLSGLKRAPEGVVPWTMLENVKKAFPNAEFVNATHITLEARAVKSAEEIAFIEKAEHIAEASVTAMFKIARAGVRENELYAEMLKTMVAEGGELPTMLYWSAGRPGIRHLVPTPSPLAAGDVIANEIEGKFCGYIAQIGAPAIVGPIPDKTIATYEAAAKLFDNLCSVIKAGRKLPDVGRDYVQMVKDAGYQPAAWPLHGRGLGDDLPIMQNALAETDETFEEGHVLIIKPGMIDPNDTSDSNERVGDTVVVTKTGARRLGKLPLVITSIPL
;
A
#
# COMPACT_ATOMS: atom_id res chain seq x y z
N MET A 1 23.74 -9.39 23.84
CA MET A 1 23.97 -8.53 22.65
C MET A 1 22.94 -7.42 22.70
N PRO A 2 23.27 -6.19 22.24
CA PRO A 2 22.25 -5.14 22.14
C PRO A 2 21.20 -5.52 21.11
N ILE A 3 19.96 -5.05 21.31
CA ILE A 3 18.88 -5.22 20.32
C ILE A 3 19.25 -4.43 19.06
N VAL A 4 19.14 -5.07 17.91
CA VAL A 4 19.28 -4.40 16.60
C VAL A 4 17.89 -4.04 16.11
N PHE A 5 17.63 -2.75 15.99
CA PHE A 5 16.36 -2.24 15.44
C PHE A 5 16.40 -2.24 13.91
N ASN A 6 15.21 -2.30 13.31
CA ASN A 6 15.08 -2.03 11.89
C ASN A 6 15.53 -0.59 11.57
N PRO A 7 16.01 -0.31 10.36
CA PRO A 7 16.32 1.04 9.94
C PRO A 7 15.14 1.98 10.18
N SER A 8 15.44 3.18 10.64
CA SER A 8 14.49 4.26 10.78
C SER A 8 14.81 5.40 9.81
N PHE A 9 13.80 6.20 9.47
CA PHE A 9 13.99 7.40 8.67
C PHE A 9 14.80 8.45 9.45
N THR A 10 15.52 9.29 8.70
CA THR A 10 16.29 10.39 9.29
C THR A 10 15.40 11.48 9.89
N VAL A 11 16.00 12.34 10.71
CA VAL A 11 15.32 13.56 11.22
C VAL A 11 15.01 14.52 10.06
N ALA A 12 15.84 14.57 9.02
CA ALA A 12 15.59 15.39 7.84
C ALA A 12 14.30 14.95 7.12
N GLU A 13 14.07 13.65 7.02
CA GLU A 13 12.83 13.10 6.45
C GLU A 13 11.61 13.47 7.31
N ARG A 14 11.73 13.44 8.65
CA ARG A 14 10.69 13.92 9.54
C ARG A 14 10.31 15.37 9.23
N GLU A 15 11.30 16.25 9.16
CA GLU A 15 11.07 17.68 8.90
C GLU A 15 10.38 17.89 7.52
N LEU A 16 10.78 17.13 6.52
CA LEU A 16 10.15 17.16 5.21
C LEU A 16 8.66 16.79 5.30
N ARG A 17 8.33 15.65 5.93
CA ARG A 17 6.94 15.17 6.04
C ARG A 17 6.08 16.10 6.92
N TRP A 18 6.59 16.47 8.08
CA TRP A 18 5.88 17.35 9.00
C TRP A 18 5.69 18.75 8.39
N GLY A 19 6.66 19.24 7.64
CA GLY A 19 6.54 20.50 6.89
C GLY A 19 5.40 20.45 5.87
N ARG A 20 5.31 19.38 5.07
CA ARG A 20 4.23 19.16 4.10
C ARG A 20 2.84 19.13 4.78
N VAL A 21 2.72 18.43 5.90
CA VAL A 21 1.47 18.31 6.65
C VAL A 21 1.11 19.66 7.28
N ARG A 22 2.04 20.33 7.98
CA ARG A 22 1.81 21.62 8.63
C ARG A 22 1.46 22.74 7.64
N GLN A 23 2.05 22.73 6.45
CA GLN A 23 1.71 23.68 5.39
C GLN A 23 0.23 23.55 5.00
N ARG A 24 -0.27 22.32 4.82
CA ARG A 24 -1.68 22.05 4.51
C ARG A 24 -2.60 22.40 5.65
N MET A 25 -2.21 22.07 6.88
CA MET A 25 -2.96 22.45 8.09
C MET A 25 -3.13 23.97 8.19
N ALA A 26 -2.05 24.72 7.93
CA ALA A 26 -2.09 26.18 7.98
C ALA A 26 -3.02 26.76 6.90
N ALA A 27 -3.01 26.21 5.68
CA ALA A 27 -3.90 26.64 4.59
C ALA A 27 -5.39 26.44 4.96
N GLU A 28 -5.71 25.41 5.75
CA GLU A 28 -7.07 25.10 6.21
C GLU A 28 -7.40 25.63 7.60
N LYS A 29 -6.48 26.38 8.19
CA LYS A 29 -6.63 26.96 9.55
C LYS A 29 -6.91 25.89 10.62
N LEU A 30 -6.20 24.75 10.52
CA LEU A 30 -6.26 23.68 11.51
C LEU A 30 -5.20 23.89 12.58
N ASP A 31 -5.59 23.86 13.83
CA ASP A 31 -4.68 23.99 14.97
C ASP A 31 -3.99 22.67 15.32
N CYS A 32 -4.69 21.56 15.06
CA CYS A 32 -4.24 20.22 15.39
C CYS A 32 -4.85 19.18 14.44
N LEU A 33 -4.11 18.11 14.16
CA LEU A 33 -4.67 16.88 13.59
C LEU A 33 -4.73 15.79 14.65
N ILE A 34 -5.74 14.94 14.55
CA ILE A 34 -5.82 13.70 15.31
C ILE A 34 -5.98 12.51 14.36
N ALA A 35 -5.20 11.46 14.62
CA ALA A 35 -5.32 10.18 13.95
C ALA A 35 -5.55 9.09 15.00
N PHE A 36 -6.62 8.33 14.82
CA PHE A 36 -6.96 7.21 15.71
C PHE A 36 -6.23 5.94 15.27
N PRO A 37 -6.00 4.98 16.19
CA PRO A 37 -5.55 3.66 15.81
C PRO A 37 -6.65 2.99 14.98
N ASN A 38 -6.26 2.35 13.89
CA ASN A 38 -7.19 1.63 13.04
C ASN A 38 -6.55 0.38 12.43
N GLN A 39 -7.40 -0.57 12.04
CA GLN A 39 -7.03 -1.80 11.37
C GLN A 39 -7.68 -1.88 9.98
N GLY A 40 -8.07 -0.75 9.43
CA GLY A 40 -8.70 -0.66 8.11
C GLY A 40 -7.78 -1.20 7.01
N ARG A 41 -8.28 -2.12 6.19
CA ARG A 41 -7.48 -2.82 5.17
C ARG A 41 -6.85 -1.85 4.18
N PHE A 42 -7.61 -0.91 3.64
CA PHE A 42 -7.12 0.02 2.62
C PHE A 42 -6.38 1.25 3.19
N GLU A 43 -6.43 1.45 4.49
CA GLU A 43 -5.50 2.28 5.23
C GLU A 43 -4.18 1.54 5.50
N GLN A 44 -4.08 0.32 5.05
CA GLN A 44 -2.90 -0.53 5.17
C GLN A 44 -2.38 -0.64 6.61
N LEU A 45 -3.33 -0.78 7.53
CA LEU A 45 -3.00 -0.91 8.94
C LEU A 45 -2.13 0.26 9.43
N GLN A 46 -2.77 1.41 9.60
CA GLN A 46 -2.16 2.59 10.22
C GLN A 46 -1.23 3.42 9.32
N ALA A 47 -1.48 3.46 8.01
CA ALA A 47 -0.65 4.25 7.09
C ALA A 47 -0.49 5.71 7.52
N ASN A 48 -1.55 6.36 7.99
CA ASN A 48 -1.52 7.76 8.41
C ASN A 48 -0.68 7.98 9.67
N THR A 49 -0.87 7.16 10.71
CA THR A 49 -0.09 7.27 11.94
C THR A 49 1.37 6.93 11.70
N ARG A 50 1.66 5.93 10.87
CA ARG A 50 3.03 5.56 10.48
C ARG A 50 3.72 6.67 9.68
N TYR A 51 3.00 7.35 8.78
CA TYR A 51 3.56 8.49 8.05
C TYR A 51 4.02 9.61 8.98
N LEU A 52 3.24 9.88 10.03
CA LEU A 52 3.51 10.95 10.99
C LEU A 52 4.57 10.58 12.04
N THR A 53 4.77 9.29 12.34
CA THR A 53 5.54 8.85 13.51
C THR A 53 6.59 7.78 13.25
N GLN A 54 6.57 7.08 12.10
CA GLN A 54 7.26 5.82 11.81
C GLN A 54 6.78 4.63 12.67
N MET A 55 5.95 4.86 13.67
CA MET A 55 5.54 3.85 14.65
C MET A 55 4.35 3.04 14.13
N GLY A 56 4.31 1.76 14.45
CA GLY A 56 3.26 0.83 14.08
C GLY A 56 3.78 -0.49 13.54
N GLY A 57 2.88 -1.33 13.07
CA GLY A 57 3.17 -2.64 12.52
C GLY A 57 2.96 -3.79 13.51
N PHE A 58 2.85 -5.01 12.98
CA PHE A 58 2.52 -6.21 13.73
C PHE A 58 1.30 -6.01 14.67
N ALA A 59 1.50 -6.14 15.97
CA ALA A 59 0.47 -5.98 16.99
C ALA A 59 0.42 -4.58 17.61
N THR A 60 1.26 -3.64 17.16
CA THR A 60 1.32 -2.29 17.71
C THR A 60 0.32 -1.37 17.02
N GLU A 61 -0.65 -0.87 17.76
CA GLU A 61 -1.54 0.21 17.34
C GLU A 61 -1.00 1.55 17.84
N VAL A 62 -1.16 2.61 17.03
CA VAL A 62 -0.69 3.95 17.34
C VAL A 62 -1.80 4.97 17.08
N ALA A 63 -2.02 5.86 18.03
CA ALA A 63 -2.79 7.09 17.81
C ALA A 63 -1.86 8.29 17.85
N VAL A 64 -2.25 9.40 17.21
CA VAL A 64 -1.42 10.60 17.11
C VAL A 64 -2.23 11.84 17.41
N VAL A 65 -1.63 12.75 18.17
CA VAL A 65 -2.03 14.16 18.27
C VAL A 65 -0.91 14.98 17.65
N PHE A 66 -1.20 15.64 16.53
CA PHE A 66 -0.24 16.36 15.69
C PHE A 66 -0.59 17.85 15.66
N PRO A 67 -0.01 18.69 16.53
CA PRO A 67 -0.26 20.13 16.55
C PRO A 67 0.40 20.84 15.35
N LEU A 68 -0.20 21.95 14.91
CA LEU A 68 0.37 22.85 13.92
C LEU A 68 1.74 23.40 14.38
N ALA A 69 1.81 23.78 15.65
CA ALA A 69 3.05 24.10 16.36
C ALA A 69 3.12 23.22 17.61
N ASN A 70 4.25 23.09 18.23
CA ASN A 70 4.51 22.21 19.36
C ASN A 70 4.83 20.76 18.97
N GLU A 71 5.12 19.98 19.99
CA GLU A 71 5.56 18.60 19.90
C GLU A 71 4.43 17.64 19.52
N VAL A 72 4.75 16.72 18.63
CA VAL A 72 3.84 15.65 18.23
C VAL A 72 3.85 14.58 19.30
N THR A 73 2.66 14.11 19.68
CA THR A 73 2.51 13.03 20.66
C THR A 73 1.99 11.78 19.98
N ALA A 74 2.68 10.67 20.19
CA ALA A 74 2.20 9.35 19.82
C ALA A 74 1.72 8.57 21.05
N PHE A 75 0.65 7.82 20.86
CA PHE A 75 0.09 6.96 21.91
C PHE A 75 0.21 5.51 21.48
N VAL A 76 0.63 4.67 22.42
CA VAL A 76 0.74 3.22 22.27
C VAL A 76 -0.05 2.48 23.33
N GLN A 77 -0.21 1.16 23.21
CA GLN A 77 -1.14 0.40 24.07
C GLN A 77 -0.67 0.24 25.51
N SER A 78 0.63 -0.05 25.70
CA SER A 78 1.19 -0.50 26.98
C SER A 78 2.45 0.25 27.37
N PRO A 79 2.85 0.22 28.65
CA PRO A 79 4.14 0.79 29.08
C PRO A 79 5.35 0.15 28.39
N GLY A 80 5.31 -1.15 28.10
CA GLY A 80 6.36 -1.83 27.36
C GLY A 80 6.53 -1.30 25.93
N ASP A 81 5.43 -0.94 25.27
CA ASP A 81 5.46 -0.30 23.96
C ASP A 81 6.08 1.10 24.01
N VAL A 82 5.83 1.85 25.10
CA VAL A 82 6.50 3.17 25.32
C VAL A 82 8.01 2.98 25.39
N ASP A 83 8.48 2.03 26.20
CA ASP A 83 9.92 1.75 26.37
C ASP A 83 10.57 1.30 25.03
N TRP A 84 9.87 0.45 24.27
CA TRP A 84 10.32 -0.01 22.96
C TRP A 84 10.41 1.14 21.95
N TRP A 85 9.32 1.87 21.73
CA TRP A 85 9.26 2.89 20.69
C TRP A 85 10.09 4.14 21.02
N SER A 86 10.31 4.45 22.28
CA SER A 86 11.26 5.50 22.68
C SER A 86 12.71 5.21 22.27
N LYS A 87 13.02 3.94 21.94
CA LYS A 87 14.35 3.49 21.51
C LYS A 87 14.42 3.12 20.03
N ALA A 88 13.31 2.62 19.47
CA ALA A 88 13.26 2.06 18.12
C ALA A 88 13.10 3.12 17.01
N GLN A 89 12.85 4.36 17.34
CA GLN A 89 12.71 5.48 16.39
C GLN A 89 13.26 6.78 17.00
N CYS A 90 13.50 7.78 16.16
CA CYS A 90 14.11 9.04 16.58
C CYS A 90 13.24 10.29 16.33
N TRP A 91 11.99 10.12 15.88
CA TRP A 91 11.12 11.24 15.51
C TRP A 91 10.31 11.78 16.66
N ILE A 92 9.73 10.87 17.47
CA ILE A 92 8.78 11.20 18.54
C ILE A 92 9.49 11.08 19.88
N THR A 93 9.54 12.17 20.61
CA THR A 93 10.06 12.24 21.98
C THR A 93 8.94 12.09 23.01
N ASP A 94 7.71 12.50 22.68
CA ASP A 94 6.53 12.35 23.54
C ASP A 94 5.73 11.10 23.15
N VAL A 95 6.16 9.94 23.66
CA VAL A 95 5.44 8.66 23.50
C VAL A 95 4.71 8.37 24.80
N ARG A 96 3.37 8.23 24.73
CA ARG A 96 2.51 8.01 25.91
C ARG A 96 1.76 6.69 25.85
N CYS A 97 1.51 6.08 27.02
CA CYS A 97 0.72 4.88 27.15
C CYS A 97 -0.78 5.19 27.23
N SER A 98 -1.57 4.63 26.30
CA SER A 98 -3.03 4.78 26.32
C SER A 98 -3.72 3.81 27.29
N ARG A 99 -3.06 2.73 27.70
CA ARG A 99 -3.67 1.60 28.42
C ARG A 99 -4.93 1.07 27.72
N ARG A 100 -4.96 1.14 26.38
CA ARG A 100 -6.10 0.80 25.50
C ARG A 100 -7.34 1.69 25.70
N VAL A 101 -7.21 2.82 26.40
CA VAL A 101 -8.27 3.83 26.54
C VAL A 101 -7.85 5.07 25.74
N TRP A 102 -7.77 4.90 24.44
CA TRP A 102 -7.20 5.84 23.48
C TRP A 102 -7.79 7.26 23.57
N ALA A 103 -9.13 7.37 23.55
CA ALA A 103 -9.79 8.66 23.63
C ALA A 103 -9.41 9.42 24.90
N LYS A 104 -9.30 8.75 26.04
CA LYS A 104 -8.90 9.37 27.31
C LYS A 104 -7.49 9.95 27.21
N ALA A 105 -6.53 9.16 26.74
CA ALA A 105 -5.15 9.60 26.61
C ALA A 105 -5.01 10.80 25.63
N MET A 106 -5.72 10.76 24.49
CA MET A 106 -5.75 11.87 23.54
C MET A 106 -6.40 13.13 24.14
N ILE A 107 -7.49 12.99 24.88
CA ILE A 107 -8.15 14.10 25.59
C ILE A 107 -7.19 14.76 26.60
N GLU A 108 -6.44 13.98 27.35
CA GLU A 108 -5.45 14.52 28.31
C GLU A 108 -4.41 15.37 27.59
N ARG A 109 -3.88 14.92 26.46
CA ARG A 109 -2.95 15.69 25.64
C ARG A 109 -3.58 16.92 25.00
N LEU A 110 -4.77 16.80 24.47
CA LEU A 110 -5.48 17.93 23.86
C LEU A 110 -5.76 19.05 24.88
N LYS A 111 -6.00 18.73 26.14
CA LYS A 111 -6.14 19.76 27.21
C LYS A 111 -4.87 20.59 27.47
N GLU A 112 -3.70 20.06 27.09
CA GLU A 112 -2.43 20.78 27.19
C GLU A 112 -2.23 21.77 26.03
N LEU A 113 -3.07 21.70 25.00
CA LEU A 113 -2.98 22.49 23.77
C LEU A 113 -4.05 23.60 23.76
N LYS A 114 -3.73 24.69 23.05
CA LYS A 114 -4.74 25.70 22.67
C LYS A 114 -5.18 25.41 21.25
N PHE A 115 -6.45 25.14 21.05
CA PHE A 115 -7.03 24.88 19.75
C PHE A 115 -8.51 25.27 19.70
N SER A 116 -9.00 25.52 18.51
CA SER A 116 -10.40 25.77 18.21
C SER A 116 -10.89 24.86 17.08
N ARG A 117 -9.97 24.45 16.18
CA ARG A 117 -10.30 23.66 14.99
C ARG A 117 -9.36 22.46 14.85
N VAL A 118 -9.93 21.26 14.85
CA VAL A 118 -9.21 19.99 14.84
C VAL A 118 -9.56 19.21 13.57
N GLY A 119 -8.53 18.84 12.82
CA GLY A 119 -8.69 17.93 11.69
C GLY A 119 -8.65 16.47 12.14
N VAL A 120 -9.62 15.68 11.69
CA VAL A 120 -9.71 14.24 11.96
C VAL A 120 -9.28 13.49 10.71
N ILE A 121 -8.21 12.71 10.83
CA ILE A 121 -7.67 11.89 9.75
C ILE A 121 -8.39 10.54 9.73
N GLY A 122 -8.77 10.07 8.53
CA GLY A 122 -9.45 8.79 8.34
C GLY A 122 -10.96 8.85 8.54
N LEU A 123 -11.54 10.04 8.68
CA LEU A 123 -12.97 10.21 8.92
C LEU A 123 -13.83 9.83 7.69
N SER A 124 -13.41 10.25 6.51
CA SER A 124 -14.04 9.90 5.22
C SER A 124 -13.14 10.30 4.05
N GLY A 125 -13.53 9.92 2.83
CA GLY A 125 -12.86 10.36 1.60
C GLY A 125 -11.67 9.51 1.16
N LEU A 126 -11.47 8.35 1.76
CA LEU A 126 -10.56 7.34 1.24
C LEU A 126 -11.18 6.69 -0.01
N LYS A 127 -10.46 6.64 -1.13
CA LYS A 127 -11.04 6.11 -2.39
C LYS A 127 -11.56 4.68 -2.28
N ARG A 128 -10.92 3.83 -1.46
CA ARG A 128 -11.33 2.43 -1.23
C ARG A 128 -12.04 2.19 0.10
N ALA A 129 -12.16 3.21 0.94
CA ALA A 129 -12.90 3.19 2.19
C ALA A 129 -13.63 4.54 2.36
N PRO A 130 -14.61 4.87 1.49
CA PRO A 130 -15.22 6.20 1.45
C PRO A 130 -15.93 6.57 2.75
N GLU A 131 -16.38 5.59 3.52
CA GLU A 131 -17.03 5.75 4.83
C GLU A 131 -16.04 5.99 5.97
N GLY A 132 -14.73 5.94 5.68
CA GLY A 132 -13.67 6.16 6.65
C GLY A 132 -13.32 4.93 7.49
N VAL A 133 -12.41 5.15 8.45
CA VAL A 133 -11.83 4.10 9.32
C VAL A 133 -11.74 4.53 10.79
N VAL A 134 -12.38 5.63 11.14
CA VAL A 134 -12.33 6.19 12.52
C VAL A 134 -13.31 5.44 13.42
N PRO A 135 -12.87 4.90 14.57
CA PRO A 135 -13.76 4.28 15.53
C PRO A 135 -14.74 5.30 16.14
N TRP A 136 -16.04 5.10 15.91
CA TRP A 136 -17.10 6.03 16.32
C TRP A 136 -17.00 6.45 17.78
N THR A 137 -16.94 5.49 18.71
CA THR A 137 -16.92 5.77 20.15
C THR A 137 -15.72 6.60 20.58
N MET A 138 -14.56 6.40 19.94
CA MET A 138 -13.37 7.19 20.25
C MET A 138 -13.55 8.66 19.87
N LEU A 139 -14.02 8.91 18.64
CA LEU A 139 -14.26 10.26 18.14
C LEU A 139 -15.33 10.97 18.98
N GLU A 140 -16.46 10.31 19.25
CA GLU A 140 -17.52 10.89 20.07
C GLU A 140 -17.07 11.26 21.48
N ASN A 141 -16.23 10.45 22.12
CA ASN A 141 -15.68 10.77 23.42
C ASN A 141 -14.77 12.00 23.38
N VAL A 142 -13.93 12.13 22.33
CA VAL A 142 -13.10 13.32 22.15
C VAL A 142 -13.97 14.56 21.92
N LYS A 143 -14.95 14.49 21.01
CA LYS A 143 -15.88 15.61 20.75
C LYS A 143 -16.64 16.07 22.00
N LYS A 144 -17.15 15.13 22.80
CA LYS A 144 -17.83 15.43 24.06
C LYS A 144 -16.95 16.15 25.07
N ALA A 145 -15.64 15.87 25.07
CA ALA A 145 -14.68 16.54 25.97
C ALA A 145 -14.39 17.99 25.54
N PHE A 146 -14.64 18.35 24.28
CA PHE A 146 -14.35 19.67 23.71
C PHE A 146 -15.55 20.22 22.92
N PRO A 147 -16.67 20.52 23.56
CA PRO A 147 -17.92 20.88 22.88
C PRO A 147 -17.85 22.21 22.11
N ASN A 148 -16.88 23.07 22.42
CA ASN A 148 -16.66 24.36 21.75
C ASN A 148 -15.64 24.27 20.60
N ALA A 149 -15.00 23.13 20.36
CA ALA A 149 -14.07 22.93 19.25
C ALA A 149 -14.80 22.41 18.01
N GLU A 150 -14.34 22.87 16.85
CA GLU A 150 -14.79 22.37 15.57
C GLU A 150 -13.95 21.14 15.17
N PHE A 151 -14.60 20.03 14.81
CA PHE A 151 -13.95 18.82 14.29
C PHE A 151 -14.32 18.63 12.83
N VAL A 152 -13.32 18.65 11.96
CA VAL A 152 -13.52 18.55 10.51
C VAL A 152 -12.78 17.36 9.91
N ASN A 153 -13.24 16.88 8.76
CA ASN A 153 -12.49 15.86 8.00
C ASN A 153 -11.21 16.46 7.42
N ALA A 154 -10.07 15.84 7.73
CA ALA A 154 -8.75 16.24 7.25
C ALA A 154 -7.96 15.06 6.63
N THR A 155 -8.68 14.03 6.17
CA THR A 155 -8.09 12.81 5.61
C THR A 155 -7.22 13.10 4.40
N HIS A 156 -7.63 14.05 3.55
CA HIS A 156 -6.89 14.45 2.34
C HIS A 156 -5.50 15.02 2.65
N ILE A 157 -5.30 15.66 3.82
CA ILE A 157 -4.00 16.25 4.19
C ILE A 157 -2.89 15.19 4.19
N THR A 158 -3.14 14.04 4.81
CA THR A 158 -2.16 12.95 4.84
C THR A 158 -2.10 12.17 3.53
N LEU A 159 -3.22 11.99 2.83
CA LEU A 159 -3.24 11.33 1.52
C LEU A 159 -2.38 12.08 0.50
N GLU A 160 -2.54 13.39 0.40
CA GLU A 160 -1.76 14.23 -0.50
C GLU A 160 -0.29 14.34 -0.06
N ALA A 161 -0.03 14.43 1.25
CA ALA A 161 1.34 14.49 1.77
C ALA A 161 2.14 13.21 1.46
N ARG A 162 1.48 12.04 1.44
CA ARG A 162 2.06 10.72 1.13
C ARG A 162 2.17 10.43 -0.36
N ALA A 163 1.46 11.14 -1.22
CA ALA A 163 1.36 10.82 -2.65
C ALA A 163 2.76 10.80 -3.29
N VAL A 164 3.55 11.86 -3.11
CA VAL A 164 4.90 11.99 -3.65
C VAL A 164 5.93 11.49 -2.64
N LYS A 165 6.65 10.44 -2.97
CA LYS A 165 7.65 9.79 -2.11
C LYS A 165 8.98 10.54 -2.15
N SER A 166 9.63 10.61 -1.00
CA SER A 166 11.02 11.04 -0.90
C SER A 166 11.99 9.95 -1.37
N ALA A 167 13.25 10.27 -1.50
CA ALA A 167 14.30 9.29 -1.82
C ALA A 167 14.42 8.21 -0.72
N GLU A 168 14.27 8.58 0.56
CA GLU A 168 14.28 7.62 1.67
C GLU A 168 13.07 6.68 1.60
N GLU A 169 11.87 7.20 1.30
CA GLU A 169 10.67 6.37 1.12
C GLU A 169 10.81 5.39 -0.04
N ILE A 170 11.37 5.84 -1.17
CA ILE A 170 11.62 4.99 -2.35
C ILE A 170 12.58 3.86 -1.98
N ALA A 171 13.65 4.12 -1.23
CA ALA A 171 14.58 3.08 -0.79
C ALA A 171 13.92 2.00 0.08
N PHE A 172 12.96 2.37 0.93
CA PHE A 172 12.17 1.42 1.72
C PHE A 172 11.23 0.59 0.84
N ILE A 173 10.63 1.20 -0.20
CA ILE A 173 9.80 0.50 -1.18
C ILE A 173 10.65 -0.45 -2.04
N GLU A 174 11.87 -0.07 -2.43
CA GLU A 174 12.81 -0.95 -3.13
C GLU A 174 13.20 -2.18 -2.29
N LYS A 175 13.35 -2.02 -0.95
CA LYS A 175 13.54 -3.16 -0.06
C LYS A 175 12.28 -4.03 0.04
N ALA A 176 11.10 -3.43 0.07
CA ALA A 176 9.83 -4.16 0.04
C ALA A 176 9.66 -4.95 -1.27
N GLU A 177 10.05 -4.37 -2.41
CA GLU A 177 10.07 -5.04 -3.72
C GLU A 177 10.99 -6.26 -3.72
N HIS A 178 12.22 -6.12 -3.20
CA HIS A 178 13.13 -7.25 -3.04
C HIS A 178 12.53 -8.38 -2.20
N ILE A 179 11.82 -8.04 -1.11
CA ILE A 179 11.14 -9.03 -0.25
C ILE A 179 10.05 -9.77 -1.02
N ALA A 180 9.26 -9.07 -1.84
CA ALA A 180 8.25 -9.68 -2.69
C ALA A 180 8.87 -10.65 -3.71
N GLU A 181 9.91 -10.23 -4.42
CA GLU A 181 10.62 -11.06 -5.40
C GLU A 181 11.28 -12.29 -4.77
N ALA A 182 11.90 -12.13 -3.59
CA ALA A 182 12.49 -13.25 -2.85
C ALA A 182 11.42 -14.28 -2.46
N SER A 183 10.24 -13.83 -2.02
CA SER A 183 9.14 -14.71 -1.65
C SER A 183 8.59 -15.50 -2.83
N VAL A 184 8.41 -14.85 -3.98
CA VAL A 184 8.00 -15.51 -5.25
C VAL A 184 9.04 -16.53 -5.69
N THR A 185 10.31 -16.16 -5.64
CA THR A 185 11.41 -17.05 -5.99
C THR A 185 11.43 -18.30 -5.09
N ALA A 186 11.19 -18.13 -3.78
CA ALA A 186 11.11 -19.24 -2.84
C ALA A 186 9.89 -20.14 -3.11
N MET A 187 8.74 -19.55 -3.41
CA MET A 187 7.55 -20.26 -3.81
C MET A 187 7.80 -21.14 -5.03
N PHE A 188 8.38 -20.59 -6.10
CA PHE A 188 8.65 -21.34 -7.33
C PHE A 188 9.65 -22.49 -7.14
N LYS A 189 10.58 -22.40 -6.17
CA LYS A 189 11.50 -23.50 -5.86
C LYS A 189 10.81 -24.75 -5.34
N ILE A 190 9.68 -24.62 -4.65
CA ILE A 190 8.94 -25.75 -4.09
C ILE A 190 7.68 -26.12 -4.88
N ALA A 191 7.26 -25.24 -5.77
CA ALA A 191 6.03 -25.40 -6.55
C ALA A 191 6.16 -26.56 -7.55
N ARG A 192 5.22 -27.53 -7.49
CA ARG A 192 5.05 -28.65 -8.42
C ARG A 192 3.67 -29.25 -8.24
N ALA A 193 3.25 -30.10 -9.15
CA ALA A 193 2.02 -30.87 -8.94
C ALA A 193 2.06 -31.67 -7.61
N GLY A 194 0.93 -31.74 -6.93
CA GLY A 194 0.78 -32.41 -5.63
C GLY A 194 1.14 -31.55 -4.39
N VAL A 195 1.85 -30.45 -4.55
CA VAL A 195 2.08 -29.50 -3.43
C VAL A 195 0.78 -28.74 -3.17
N ARG A 196 0.43 -28.54 -1.90
CA ARG A 196 -0.80 -27.84 -1.53
C ARG A 196 -0.63 -26.33 -1.62
N GLU A 197 -1.70 -25.61 -1.96
CA GLU A 197 -1.68 -24.16 -2.04
C GLU A 197 -1.16 -23.48 -0.77
N ASN A 198 -1.65 -23.94 0.39
CA ASN A 198 -1.24 -23.39 1.67
C ASN A 198 0.24 -23.64 2.03
N GLU A 199 0.88 -24.63 1.43
CA GLU A 199 2.33 -24.87 1.58
C GLU A 199 3.12 -23.82 0.79
N LEU A 200 2.68 -23.49 -0.42
CA LEU A 200 3.29 -22.41 -1.23
C LEU A 200 3.13 -21.06 -0.54
N TYR A 201 1.93 -20.79 -0.03
CA TYR A 201 1.63 -19.55 0.69
C TYR A 201 2.47 -19.42 1.98
N ALA A 202 2.61 -20.51 2.73
CA ALA A 202 3.43 -20.55 3.94
C ALA A 202 4.93 -20.27 3.63
N GLU A 203 5.46 -20.81 2.53
CA GLU A 203 6.85 -20.56 2.12
C GLU A 203 7.08 -19.08 1.75
N MET A 204 6.10 -18.45 1.08
CA MET A 204 6.16 -17.00 0.83
C MET A 204 6.19 -16.20 2.12
N LEU A 205 5.28 -16.44 3.06
CA LEU A 205 5.24 -15.72 4.33
C LEU A 205 6.50 -15.93 5.16
N LYS A 206 7.00 -17.16 5.23
CA LYS A 206 8.27 -17.49 5.89
C LYS A 206 9.42 -16.67 5.29
N THR A 207 9.50 -16.59 3.96
CA THR A 207 10.55 -15.87 3.26
C THR A 207 10.43 -14.36 3.50
N MET A 208 9.23 -13.80 3.43
CA MET A 208 9.01 -12.38 3.71
C MET A 208 9.53 -11.98 5.09
N VAL A 209 9.21 -12.77 6.12
CA VAL A 209 9.66 -12.50 7.50
C VAL A 209 11.17 -12.74 7.64
N ALA A 210 11.73 -13.78 7.01
CA ALA A 210 13.15 -14.08 7.04
C ALA A 210 14.02 -12.97 6.38
N GLU A 211 13.48 -12.31 5.35
CA GLU A 211 14.11 -11.16 4.68
C GLU A 211 13.97 -9.84 5.47
N GLY A 212 13.40 -9.88 6.67
CA GLY A 212 13.18 -8.72 7.53
C GLY A 212 11.92 -7.92 7.21
N GLY A 213 11.02 -8.48 6.42
CA GLY A 213 9.73 -7.88 6.11
C GLY A 213 8.69 -8.04 7.20
N GLU A 214 7.64 -7.27 7.09
CA GLU A 214 6.40 -7.45 7.86
C GLU A 214 5.46 -8.42 7.14
N LEU A 215 4.44 -8.93 7.85
CA LEU A 215 3.36 -9.65 7.21
C LEU A 215 2.64 -8.75 6.19
N PRO A 216 2.33 -9.25 5.00
CA PRO A 216 1.63 -8.48 3.98
C PRO A 216 0.25 -8.07 4.48
N THR A 217 -0.21 -6.90 4.07
CA THR A 217 -1.55 -6.42 4.41
C THR A 217 -2.60 -7.09 3.52
N MET A 218 -2.24 -7.31 2.27
CA MET A 218 -3.06 -7.98 1.28
C MET A 218 -2.16 -8.83 0.40
N LEU A 219 -2.42 -10.12 0.41
CA LEU A 219 -1.85 -11.07 -0.52
C LEU A 219 -3.01 -11.68 -1.29
N TYR A 220 -3.27 -11.16 -2.49
CA TYR A 220 -4.26 -11.74 -3.37
C TYR A 220 -3.74 -13.08 -3.88
N TRP A 221 -4.53 -14.13 -3.71
CA TRP A 221 -4.12 -15.47 -4.05
C TRP A 221 -5.28 -16.26 -4.63
N SER A 222 -5.04 -16.93 -5.72
CA SER A 222 -5.94 -17.92 -6.28
C SER A 222 -5.11 -18.99 -6.97
N ALA A 223 -5.34 -20.26 -6.67
CA ALA A 223 -4.76 -21.37 -7.39
C ALA A 223 -5.84 -22.40 -7.69
N GLY A 224 -5.73 -23.07 -8.84
CA GLY A 224 -6.69 -24.05 -9.29
C GLY A 224 -7.12 -23.85 -10.73
N ARG A 225 -8.28 -24.41 -11.09
CA ARG A 225 -8.81 -24.33 -12.45
C ARG A 225 -9.24 -22.91 -12.79
N PRO A 226 -9.10 -22.47 -14.05
CA PRO A 226 -9.56 -21.16 -14.50
C PRO A 226 -11.03 -20.89 -14.10
N GLY A 227 -11.31 -19.67 -13.70
CA GLY A 227 -12.65 -19.21 -13.32
C GLY A 227 -13.06 -19.41 -11.86
N ILE A 228 -12.30 -20.16 -11.03
CA ILE A 228 -12.53 -20.25 -9.60
C ILE A 228 -11.62 -19.25 -8.90
N ARG A 229 -12.22 -18.19 -8.38
CA ARG A 229 -11.51 -17.18 -7.58
C ARG A 229 -11.71 -17.42 -6.10
N HIS A 230 -10.62 -17.54 -5.36
CA HIS A 230 -10.63 -17.53 -3.90
C HIS A 230 -9.44 -16.70 -3.40
N LEU A 231 -9.62 -16.04 -2.26
CA LEU A 231 -8.61 -15.13 -1.70
C LEU A 231 -7.88 -15.74 -0.51
N VAL A 232 -8.12 -17.03 -0.25
CA VAL A 232 -7.54 -17.76 0.89
C VAL A 232 -6.94 -19.04 0.34
N PRO A 233 -5.65 -19.32 0.62
CA PRO A 233 -5.02 -20.56 0.19
C PRO A 233 -5.70 -21.75 0.86
N THR A 234 -6.01 -22.77 0.08
CA THR A 234 -6.68 -23.99 0.52
C THR A 234 -5.69 -25.13 0.75
N PRO A 235 -6.08 -26.23 1.42
CA PRO A 235 -5.26 -27.43 1.49
C PRO A 235 -5.30 -28.28 0.19
N SER A 236 -5.85 -27.74 -0.90
CA SER A 236 -5.94 -28.46 -2.17
C SER A 236 -4.55 -28.65 -2.81
N PRO A 237 -4.20 -29.86 -3.26
CA PRO A 237 -2.98 -30.07 -4.01
C PRO A 237 -3.11 -29.48 -5.41
N LEU A 238 -2.04 -28.90 -5.92
CA LEU A 238 -1.96 -28.44 -7.30
C LEU A 238 -2.03 -29.62 -8.27
N ALA A 239 -2.79 -29.47 -9.33
CA ALA A 239 -2.93 -30.42 -10.41
C ALA A 239 -2.44 -29.85 -11.75
N ALA A 240 -2.16 -30.72 -12.71
CA ALA A 240 -1.81 -30.33 -14.07
C ALA A 240 -2.85 -29.37 -14.66
N GLY A 241 -2.43 -28.26 -15.23
CA GLY A 241 -3.27 -27.21 -15.78
C GLY A 241 -3.81 -26.19 -14.78
N ASP A 242 -3.55 -26.34 -13.49
CA ASP A 242 -3.93 -25.32 -12.50
C ASP A 242 -3.14 -24.02 -12.74
N VAL A 243 -3.85 -22.91 -12.62
CA VAL A 243 -3.29 -21.55 -12.74
C VAL A 243 -3.16 -20.95 -11.37
N ILE A 244 -1.98 -20.41 -11.06
CA ILE A 244 -1.73 -19.56 -9.90
C ILE A 244 -1.81 -18.12 -10.35
N ALA A 245 -2.82 -17.42 -9.86
CA ALA A 245 -2.96 -15.97 -10.02
C ALA A 245 -2.75 -15.29 -8.69
N ASN A 246 -2.00 -14.19 -8.67
CA ASN A 246 -1.60 -13.55 -7.43
C ASN A 246 -1.30 -12.06 -7.57
N GLU A 247 -1.41 -11.37 -6.43
CA GLU A 247 -0.84 -10.05 -6.17
C GLU A 247 -0.03 -10.16 -4.89
N ILE A 248 1.28 -10.19 -5.00
CA ILE A 248 2.20 -10.42 -3.90
C ILE A 248 2.71 -9.08 -3.37
N GLU A 249 2.48 -8.82 -2.10
CA GLU A 249 2.97 -7.62 -1.42
C GLU A 249 4.18 -7.94 -0.54
N GLY A 250 5.33 -7.36 -0.88
CA GLY A 250 6.42 -7.22 0.08
C GLY A 250 6.16 -6.00 0.95
N LYS A 251 6.50 -6.09 2.25
CA LYS A 251 6.29 -4.99 3.19
C LYS A 251 7.50 -4.79 4.10
N PHE A 252 8.05 -3.57 4.10
CA PHE A 252 9.20 -3.21 4.91
C PHE A 252 8.97 -1.90 5.65
N CYS A 253 9.01 -1.92 6.98
CA CYS A 253 8.71 -0.76 7.83
C CYS A 253 7.41 -0.03 7.45
N GLY A 254 6.39 -0.80 7.05
CA GLY A 254 5.09 -0.32 6.60
C GLY A 254 4.99 0.00 5.11
N TYR A 255 6.09 0.24 4.42
CA TYR A 255 6.10 0.50 2.99
C TYR A 255 5.88 -0.78 2.20
N ILE A 256 5.08 -0.66 1.16
CA ILE A 256 4.59 -1.78 0.38
C ILE A 256 5.03 -1.62 -1.07
N ALA A 257 5.58 -2.69 -1.61
CA ALA A 257 5.68 -2.92 -3.05
C ALA A 257 4.80 -4.11 -3.42
N GLN A 258 4.37 -4.17 -4.66
CA GLN A 258 3.48 -5.23 -5.15
C GLN A 258 3.94 -5.73 -6.50
N ILE A 259 3.90 -7.06 -6.67
CA ILE A 259 4.18 -7.73 -7.94
C ILE A 259 3.07 -8.71 -8.30
N GLY A 260 2.91 -8.97 -9.59
CA GLY A 260 2.10 -10.07 -10.13
C GLY A 260 3.01 -11.12 -10.74
N ALA A 261 2.99 -12.33 -10.21
CA ALA A 261 3.84 -13.44 -10.64
C ALA A 261 3.00 -14.69 -10.93
N PRO A 262 2.24 -14.71 -12.04
CA PRO A 262 1.38 -15.81 -12.40
C PRO A 262 2.17 -17.05 -12.82
N ALA A 263 1.56 -18.22 -12.61
CA ALA A 263 2.14 -19.49 -13.00
C ALA A 263 1.07 -20.50 -13.45
N ILE A 264 1.50 -21.52 -14.18
CA ILE A 264 0.66 -22.68 -14.58
C ILE A 264 1.40 -23.97 -14.29
N VAL A 265 0.69 -24.98 -13.80
CA VAL A 265 1.25 -26.31 -13.54
C VAL A 265 1.31 -27.12 -14.83
N GLY A 266 2.51 -27.41 -15.30
CA GLY A 266 2.76 -28.11 -16.54
C GLY A 266 3.02 -27.18 -17.73
N PRO A 267 2.85 -27.67 -18.98
CA PRO A 267 3.12 -26.88 -20.18
C PRO A 267 2.14 -25.71 -20.33
N ILE A 268 2.66 -24.56 -20.71
CA ILE A 268 1.86 -23.36 -20.93
C ILE A 268 1.35 -23.37 -22.38
N PRO A 269 0.04 -23.23 -22.64
CA PRO A 269 -0.50 -23.12 -23.99
C PRO A 269 0.04 -21.89 -24.73
N ASP A 270 0.33 -22.02 -26.05
CA ASP A 270 0.87 -20.91 -26.88
C ASP A 270 0.00 -19.65 -26.81
N LYS A 271 -1.33 -19.79 -26.81
CA LYS A 271 -2.26 -18.66 -26.67
C LYS A 271 -2.05 -17.93 -25.35
N THR A 272 -1.82 -18.65 -24.25
CA THR A 272 -1.55 -18.09 -22.95
C THR A 272 -0.21 -17.33 -22.95
N ILE A 273 0.84 -17.91 -23.51
CA ILE A 273 2.14 -17.24 -23.67
C ILE A 273 1.95 -15.91 -24.41
N ALA A 274 1.29 -15.92 -25.57
CA ALA A 274 1.05 -14.72 -26.36
C ALA A 274 0.28 -13.62 -25.58
N THR A 275 -0.71 -14.01 -24.77
CA THR A 275 -1.47 -13.07 -23.93
C THR A 275 -0.56 -12.40 -22.87
N TYR A 276 0.31 -13.17 -22.21
CA TYR A 276 1.21 -12.62 -21.21
C TYR A 276 2.35 -11.77 -21.82
N GLU A 277 2.83 -12.12 -23.00
CA GLU A 277 3.75 -11.28 -23.77
C GLU A 277 3.11 -9.94 -24.17
N ALA A 278 1.85 -9.96 -24.59
CA ALA A 278 1.10 -8.74 -24.88
C ALA A 278 0.92 -7.88 -23.61
N ALA A 279 0.65 -8.50 -22.46
CA ALA A 279 0.55 -7.78 -21.19
C ALA A 279 1.89 -7.16 -20.75
N ALA A 280 2.99 -7.88 -20.90
CA ALA A 280 4.33 -7.35 -20.59
C ALA A 280 4.68 -6.17 -21.50
N LYS A 281 4.39 -6.26 -22.81
CA LYS A 281 4.57 -5.16 -23.76
C LYS A 281 3.71 -3.94 -23.40
N LEU A 282 2.47 -4.18 -22.97
CA LEU A 282 1.57 -3.11 -22.53
C LEU A 282 2.10 -2.45 -21.24
N PHE A 283 2.67 -3.21 -20.32
CA PHE A 283 3.34 -2.67 -19.12
C PHE A 283 4.48 -1.72 -19.51
N ASP A 284 5.37 -2.12 -20.43
CA ASP A 284 6.49 -1.29 -20.89
C ASP A 284 5.99 -0.02 -21.60
N ASN A 285 4.95 -0.13 -22.42
CA ASN A 285 4.33 1.01 -23.07
C ASN A 285 3.73 1.98 -22.04
N LEU A 286 3.03 1.49 -21.01
CA LEU A 286 2.52 2.32 -19.92
C LEU A 286 3.67 3.02 -19.17
N CYS A 287 4.76 2.32 -18.88
CA CYS A 287 5.94 2.92 -18.26
C CYS A 287 6.52 4.08 -19.11
N SER A 288 6.43 3.99 -20.42
CA SER A 288 6.93 5.06 -21.32
C SER A 288 6.05 6.32 -21.33
N VAL A 289 4.74 6.17 -21.16
CA VAL A 289 3.79 7.29 -21.20
C VAL A 289 3.46 7.88 -19.83
N ILE A 290 3.64 7.13 -18.74
CA ILE A 290 3.46 7.61 -17.37
C ILE A 290 4.70 8.42 -16.96
N LYS A 291 4.59 9.73 -16.92
CA LYS A 291 5.68 10.65 -16.54
C LYS A 291 5.14 11.87 -15.84
N ALA A 292 6.00 12.55 -15.09
CA ALA A 292 5.64 13.80 -14.41
C ALA A 292 5.06 14.84 -15.39
N GLY A 293 3.98 15.49 -14.98
CA GLY A 293 3.24 16.47 -15.76
C GLY A 293 2.15 15.89 -16.68
N ARG A 294 2.07 14.57 -16.89
CA ARG A 294 0.94 13.97 -17.62
C ARG A 294 -0.31 13.88 -16.74
N LYS A 295 -1.46 14.19 -17.30
CA LYS A 295 -2.74 14.01 -16.61
C LYS A 295 -3.13 12.52 -16.58
N LEU A 296 -3.73 12.10 -15.47
CA LEU A 296 -4.22 10.74 -15.29
C LEU A 296 -5.23 10.31 -16.37
N PRO A 297 -6.23 11.13 -16.77
CA PRO A 297 -7.17 10.81 -17.84
C PRO A 297 -6.51 10.58 -19.21
N ASP A 298 -5.43 11.32 -19.51
CA ASP A 298 -4.71 11.15 -20.78
C ASP A 298 -4.07 9.77 -20.85
N VAL A 299 -3.41 9.35 -19.78
CA VAL A 299 -2.82 8.00 -19.67
C VAL A 299 -3.91 6.92 -19.69
N GLY A 300 -5.07 7.19 -19.11
CA GLY A 300 -6.23 6.30 -19.19
C GLY A 300 -6.72 6.08 -20.63
N ARG A 301 -6.78 7.13 -21.43
CA ARG A 301 -7.12 7.03 -22.87
C ARG A 301 -6.07 6.27 -23.66
N ASP A 302 -4.79 6.55 -23.41
CA ASP A 302 -3.69 5.81 -24.04
C ASP A 302 -3.77 4.30 -23.71
N TYR A 303 -4.00 3.96 -22.43
CA TYR A 303 -4.16 2.58 -22.00
C TYR A 303 -5.30 1.87 -22.74
N VAL A 304 -6.47 2.48 -22.80
CA VAL A 304 -7.63 1.91 -23.51
C VAL A 304 -7.31 1.68 -24.99
N GLN A 305 -6.63 2.61 -25.64
CA GLN A 305 -6.24 2.48 -27.05
C GLN A 305 -5.21 1.37 -27.24
N MET A 306 -4.15 1.32 -26.42
CA MET A 306 -3.12 0.27 -26.48
C MET A 306 -3.69 -1.13 -26.31
N VAL A 307 -4.66 -1.31 -25.41
CA VAL A 307 -5.32 -2.60 -25.18
C VAL A 307 -6.15 -3.02 -26.40
N LYS A 308 -6.90 -2.09 -27.01
CA LYS A 308 -7.69 -2.34 -28.21
C LYS A 308 -6.80 -2.66 -29.41
N ASP A 309 -5.69 -1.95 -29.58
CA ASP A 309 -4.72 -2.20 -30.68
C ASP A 309 -4.07 -3.58 -30.54
N ALA A 310 -3.95 -4.10 -29.33
CA ALA A 310 -3.51 -5.46 -29.04
C ALA A 310 -4.59 -6.53 -29.25
N GLY A 311 -5.84 -6.16 -29.59
CA GLY A 311 -6.96 -7.08 -29.85
C GLY A 311 -7.74 -7.51 -28.61
N TYR A 312 -7.58 -6.80 -27.48
CA TYR A 312 -8.24 -7.09 -26.21
C TYR A 312 -9.23 -6.01 -25.80
N GLN A 313 -9.98 -6.27 -24.73
CA GLN A 313 -10.80 -5.29 -24.05
C GLN A 313 -10.09 -4.83 -22.74
N PRO A 314 -10.14 -3.53 -22.38
CA PRO A 314 -9.51 -3.05 -21.17
C PRO A 314 -10.26 -3.52 -19.93
N ALA A 315 -9.53 -4.07 -18.98
CA ALA A 315 -10.04 -4.31 -17.63
C ALA A 315 -9.99 -3.03 -16.79
N ALA A 316 -10.76 -3.03 -15.68
CA ALA A 316 -10.68 -1.95 -14.70
C ALA A 316 -9.36 -1.98 -13.91
N TRP A 317 -8.97 -0.85 -13.33
CA TRP A 317 -7.86 -0.74 -12.38
C TRP A 317 -6.47 -1.06 -12.92
N PRO A 318 -6.01 -0.43 -14.01
CA PRO A 318 -4.69 -0.73 -14.56
C PRO A 318 -3.54 -0.28 -13.66
N LEU A 319 -3.78 0.68 -12.75
CA LEU A 319 -2.78 1.18 -11.81
C LEU A 319 -3.39 1.83 -10.57
N HIS A 320 -2.62 1.83 -9.49
CA HIS A 320 -2.87 2.67 -8.31
C HIS A 320 -1.57 2.96 -7.56
N GLY A 321 -1.59 4.01 -6.75
CA GLY A 321 -0.43 4.39 -5.94
C GLY A 321 -0.11 3.38 -4.85
N ARG A 322 1.17 3.33 -4.49
CA ARG A 322 1.73 2.50 -3.43
C ARG A 322 2.65 3.32 -2.51
N GLY A 323 2.74 2.88 -1.28
CA GLY A 323 3.59 3.45 -0.24
C GLY A 323 3.25 2.82 1.09
N LEU A 324 2.83 3.62 2.07
CA LEU A 324 2.29 3.10 3.34
C LEU A 324 0.87 2.56 3.19
N GLY A 325 0.18 2.91 2.14
CA GLY A 325 -1.16 2.47 1.82
C GLY A 325 -1.42 2.41 0.32
N ASP A 326 -2.68 2.39 -0.05
CA ASP A 326 -3.14 2.67 -1.40
C ASP A 326 -3.12 4.19 -1.59
N ASP A 327 -1.94 4.72 -1.88
CA ASP A 327 -1.70 6.14 -2.01
C ASP A 327 -2.20 6.68 -3.37
N LEU A 328 -2.28 7.99 -3.49
CA LEU A 328 -2.62 8.63 -4.77
C LEU A 328 -1.43 8.54 -5.76
N PRO A 329 -1.71 8.57 -7.08
CA PRO A 329 -3.03 8.55 -7.73
C PRO A 329 -3.63 7.15 -7.82
N ILE A 330 -4.96 7.05 -7.96
CA ILE A 330 -5.68 5.78 -8.12
C ILE A 330 -6.58 5.85 -9.35
N MET A 331 -6.30 5.01 -10.35
CA MET A 331 -7.11 4.89 -11.56
C MET A 331 -8.13 3.77 -11.41
N GLN A 332 -9.31 4.08 -10.85
CA GLN A 332 -10.42 3.12 -10.72
C GLN A 332 -11.10 2.81 -12.05
N ASN A 333 -11.17 3.82 -12.91
CA ASN A 333 -11.73 3.73 -14.25
C ASN A 333 -10.79 4.51 -15.18
N ALA A 334 -10.28 3.84 -16.21
CA ALA A 334 -9.33 4.43 -17.15
C ALA A 334 -9.90 5.65 -17.91
N LEU A 335 -11.22 5.73 -18.03
CA LEU A 335 -11.93 6.83 -18.72
C LEU A 335 -12.57 7.84 -17.75
N ALA A 336 -12.33 7.72 -16.43
CA ALA A 336 -12.84 8.70 -15.48
C ALA A 336 -12.17 10.06 -15.66
N GLU A 337 -12.97 11.12 -15.70
CA GLU A 337 -12.47 12.48 -15.68
C GLU A 337 -11.99 12.86 -14.28
N THR A 338 -10.77 13.39 -14.20
CA THR A 338 -10.14 13.86 -12.97
C THR A 338 -9.07 14.90 -13.33
N ASP A 339 -8.76 15.80 -12.41
CA ASP A 339 -7.67 16.77 -12.59
C ASP A 339 -6.32 16.24 -12.09
N GLU A 340 -6.27 14.99 -11.61
CA GLU A 340 -5.05 14.38 -11.10
C GLU A 340 -3.95 14.33 -12.18
N THR A 341 -2.74 14.69 -11.77
CA THR A 341 -1.55 14.73 -12.62
C THR A 341 -0.47 13.87 -11.99
N PHE A 342 0.27 13.10 -12.78
CA PHE A 342 1.43 12.38 -12.29
C PHE A 342 2.55 13.36 -11.90
N GLU A 343 3.14 13.12 -10.73
CA GLU A 343 4.29 13.88 -10.23
C GLU A 343 5.52 12.98 -10.11
N GLU A 344 6.71 13.55 -10.24
CA GLU A 344 7.96 12.85 -9.98
C GLU A 344 8.00 12.37 -8.52
N GLY A 345 8.29 11.07 -8.32
CA GLY A 345 8.23 10.44 -6.99
C GLY A 345 6.88 9.79 -6.65
N HIS A 346 5.85 9.87 -7.50
CA HIS A 346 4.73 8.95 -7.36
C HIS A 346 5.22 7.51 -7.51
N VAL A 347 4.81 6.62 -6.61
CA VAL A 347 5.06 5.18 -6.71
C VAL A 347 3.75 4.48 -6.99
N LEU A 348 3.74 3.64 -8.02
CA LEU A 348 2.55 2.98 -8.52
C LEU A 348 2.79 1.49 -8.65
N ILE A 349 1.74 0.68 -8.51
CA ILE A 349 1.67 -0.64 -9.12
C ILE A 349 0.99 -0.51 -10.49
N ILE A 350 1.59 -1.04 -11.53
CA ILE A 350 1.00 -1.17 -12.85
C ILE A 350 0.64 -2.64 -13.07
N LYS A 351 -0.63 -2.89 -13.38
CA LYS A 351 -1.19 -4.21 -13.67
C LYS A 351 -2.06 -4.10 -14.92
N PRO A 352 -1.49 -4.21 -16.13
CA PRO A 352 -2.26 -4.00 -17.35
C PRO A 352 -3.27 -5.13 -17.54
N GLY A 353 -4.49 -4.90 -17.06
CA GLY A 353 -5.60 -5.84 -17.20
C GLY A 353 -6.14 -5.85 -18.63
N MET A 354 -6.21 -7.05 -19.21
CA MET A 354 -6.74 -7.27 -20.55
C MET A 354 -7.72 -8.42 -20.51
N ILE A 355 -8.84 -8.31 -21.22
CA ILE A 355 -9.85 -9.35 -21.37
C ILE A 355 -9.84 -9.81 -22.81
N ASP A 356 -9.62 -11.12 -23.04
CA ASP A 356 -9.87 -11.71 -24.35
C ASP A 356 -11.38 -11.77 -24.58
N PRO A 357 -11.93 -11.07 -25.58
CA PRO A 357 -13.37 -11.09 -25.85
C PRO A 357 -13.90 -12.47 -26.26
N ASN A 358 -13.02 -13.39 -26.66
CA ASN A 358 -13.36 -14.72 -27.11
C ASN A 358 -13.09 -15.81 -26.06
N ASP A 359 -12.66 -15.44 -24.84
CA ASP A 359 -12.30 -16.39 -23.79
C ASP A 359 -12.89 -15.96 -22.44
N THR A 360 -14.03 -16.55 -22.10
CA THR A 360 -14.73 -16.28 -20.84
C THR A 360 -14.07 -16.93 -19.61
N SER A 361 -13.07 -17.79 -19.82
CA SER A 361 -12.28 -18.40 -18.74
C SER A 361 -11.08 -17.54 -18.32
N ASP A 362 -10.83 -16.43 -19.04
CA ASP A 362 -9.73 -15.53 -18.73
C ASP A 362 -9.90 -14.87 -17.36
N SER A 363 -8.94 -15.12 -16.47
CA SER A 363 -8.95 -14.61 -15.09
C SER A 363 -8.65 -13.11 -14.99
N ASN A 364 -8.27 -12.47 -16.08
CA ASN A 364 -7.78 -11.06 -16.10
C ASN A 364 -6.51 -10.78 -15.30
N GLU A 365 -5.99 -11.73 -14.58
CA GLU A 365 -4.80 -11.54 -13.79
C GLU A 365 -3.58 -11.70 -14.65
N ARG A 366 -2.79 -10.65 -14.71
CA ARG A 366 -1.61 -10.54 -15.54
C ARG A 366 -0.39 -10.24 -14.70
N VAL A 367 0.72 -10.11 -15.37
CA VAL A 367 1.94 -9.58 -14.79
C VAL A 367 1.73 -8.16 -14.28
N GLY A 368 2.47 -7.79 -13.25
CA GLY A 368 2.44 -6.43 -12.70
C GLY A 368 3.66 -6.16 -11.86
N ASP A 369 4.00 -4.89 -11.70
CA ASP A 369 5.17 -4.49 -10.94
C ASP A 369 5.06 -3.07 -10.40
N THR A 370 5.83 -2.79 -9.35
CA THR A 370 5.94 -1.48 -8.74
C THR A 370 6.89 -0.60 -9.56
N VAL A 371 6.46 0.63 -9.80
CA VAL A 371 7.24 1.61 -10.55
C VAL A 371 7.30 2.95 -9.83
N VAL A 372 8.34 3.75 -10.11
CA VAL A 372 8.48 5.15 -9.68
C VAL A 372 8.35 6.06 -10.88
N VAL A 373 7.47 7.04 -10.81
CA VAL A 373 7.30 8.08 -11.83
C VAL A 373 8.51 9.00 -11.84
N THR A 374 9.07 9.24 -13.03
CA THR A 374 10.18 10.17 -13.27
C THR A 374 9.77 11.26 -14.26
N LYS A 375 10.67 12.16 -14.59
CA LYS A 375 10.45 13.21 -15.61
C LYS A 375 10.26 12.65 -17.01
N THR A 376 10.81 11.47 -17.31
CA THR A 376 10.87 10.94 -18.68
C THR A 376 10.03 9.68 -18.90
N GLY A 377 9.55 9.05 -17.82
CA GLY A 377 8.79 7.80 -17.85
C GLY A 377 8.62 7.26 -16.43
N ALA A 378 8.13 6.04 -16.28
CA ALA A 378 8.10 5.32 -15.02
C ALA A 378 9.25 4.29 -14.95
N ARG A 379 10.04 4.33 -13.89
CA ARG A 379 11.14 3.39 -13.65
C ARG A 379 10.62 2.19 -12.86
N ARG A 380 10.72 1.01 -13.42
CA ARG A 380 10.39 -0.23 -12.75
C ARG A 380 11.34 -0.50 -11.58
N LEU A 381 10.84 -1.05 -10.47
CA LEU A 381 11.64 -1.42 -9.29
C LEU A 381 12.03 -2.89 -9.30
N GLY A 382 11.13 -3.77 -9.73
CA GLY A 382 11.36 -5.21 -9.79
C GLY A 382 12.33 -5.63 -10.90
N LYS A 383 12.91 -6.82 -10.71
CA LYS A 383 13.90 -7.45 -11.61
C LYS A 383 13.41 -8.77 -12.19
N LEU A 384 12.38 -9.39 -11.60
CA LEU A 384 11.82 -10.62 -12.12
C LEU A 384 11.20 -10.40 -13.51
N PRO A 385 11.30 -11.37 -14.42
CA PRO A 385 10.68 -11.24 -15.75
C PRO A 385 9.15 -11.15 -15.64
N LEU A 386 8.55 -10.32 -16.48
CA LEU A 386 7.08 -10.18 -16.57
C LEU A 386 6.52 -11.29 -17.49
N VAL A 387 6.50 -12.50 -16.99
CA VAL A 387 6.07 -13.69 -17.74
C VAL A 387 5.17 -14.59 -16.89
N ILE A 388 4.42 -15.46 -17.52
CA ILE A 388 3.82 -16.59 -16.84
C ILE A 388 4.86 -17.71 -16.68
N THR A 389 4.96 -18.29 -15.49
CA THR A 389 5.94 -19.32 -15.16
C THR A 389 5.34 -20.71 -15.28
N SER A 390 6.05 -21.64 -15.94
CA SER A 390 5.69 -23.06 -15.93
C SER A 390 6.19 -23.71 -14.63
N ILE A 391 5.29 -24.39 -13.93
CA ILE A 391 5.58 -25.17 -12.72
C ILE A 391 5.67 -26.64 -13.11
N PRO A 392 6.67 -27.43 -12.60
CA PRO A 392 6.79 -28.86 -12.89
C PRO A 392 5.54 -29.68 -12.53
N LEU A 393 5.31 -30.73 -13.32
CA LEU A 393 4.32 -31.77 -13.04
C LEU A 393 4.75 -32.67 -11.88
#